data_83c085392f9b699ef7f0b1cd16575052
#
_entry.id   83c085392f9b699ef7f0b1cd16575052
#
_cell.length_a   1.000
_cell.length_b   1.000
_cell.length_c   1.000
_cell.angle_alpha   90.00
_cell.angle_beta   90.00
_cell.angle_gamma   90.00
#
_symmetry.space_group_name_H-M   'P 1'
#
loop_
_entity.id
_entity.type
_entity.pdbx_description
1 polymer ?
#
loop_
_entity_poly.entity_id
_entity_poly.type
_entity_poly.pdbx_seq_one_letter_code
_entity_poly.pdbx_strand_id
1 'polypeptide(L)'
;MVLTRFFILSLIFSFNLVQSQDVNWITIEKAQELQKTNPKNIIMDIYTDWCGPCKLMDKNTFQNSDVANFLNENFYAVKFNAEGNSSVNYKGKLYDNPGFKKGTSGRNSSHNFTRYLGVYGYPTIVFFDVNTNPIAPITGYLTPTQIEIYLNLFRDKKYLEIKSQEDFKKFISEYESVL
;
A
#
# COMPACT_ATOMS: atom_id res chain seq x y z
N MET A 1 -62.20 -29.01 -21.34
CA MET A 1 -61.73 -28.45 -20.07
C MET A 1 -60.19 -28.40 -20.19
N VAL A 2 -59.65 -27.21 -20.62
CA VAL A 2 -58.22 -27.04 -20.93
C VAL A 2 -57.60 -26.34 -19.76
N LEU A 3 -56.72 -27.05 -19.02
CA LEU A 3 -55.91 -26.47 -17.93
C LEU A 3 -54.72 -25.72 -18.54
N THR A 4 -54.75 -24.37 -18.51
CA THR A 4 -53.62 -23.51 -18.87
C THR A 4 -52.65 -23.47 -17.68
N ARG A 5 -51.49 -24.11 -17.83
CA ARG A 5 -50.41 -24.03 -16.85
C ARG A 5 -49.64 -22.71 -17.08
N PHE A 6 -49.76 -21.77 -16.15
CA PHE A 6 -48.92 -20.58 -16.08
C PHE A 6 -47.55 -20.98 -15.53
N PHE A 7 -46.51 -20.92 -16.38
CA PHE A 7 -45.11 -20.97 -15.97
C PHE A 7 -44.69 -19.59 -15.51
N ILE A 8 -44.56 -19.38 -14.20
CA ILE A 8 -43.96 -18.18 -13.62
C ILE A 8 -42.46 -18.35 -13.71
N LEU A 9 -41.81 -17.70 -14.67
CA LEU A 9 -40.37 -17.61 -14.80
C LEU A 9 -39.86 -16.58 -13.77
N SER A 10 -39.42 -17.07 -12.60
CA SER A 10 -38.78 -16.22 -11.57
C SER A 10 -37.37 -15.83 -12.03
N LEU A 11 -37.24 -14.60 -12.49
CA LEU A 11 -35.97 -13.99 -12.85
C LEU A 11 -35.22 -13.66 -11.53
N ILE A 12 -34.33 -14.53 -11.07
CA ILE A 12 -33.45 -14.26 -9.93
C ILE A 12 -32.38 -13.26 -10.40
N PHE A 13 -32.64 -11.98 -10.12
CA PHE A 13 -31.66 -10.91 -10.34
C PHE A 13 -30.61 -11.01 -9.21
N SER A 14 -29.50 -11.70 -9.47
CA SER A 14 -28.39 -11.74 -8.54
C SER A 14 -27.76 -10.35 -8.47
N PHE A 15 -28.12 -9.59 -7.43
CA PHE A 15 -27.45 -8.34 -7.08
C PHE A 15 -26.05 -8.71 -6.58
N ASN A 16 -25.05 -8.59 -7.44
CA ASN A 16 -23.64 -8.59 -7.00
C ASN A 16 -23.43 -7.26 -6.27
N LEU A 17 -23.48 -7.30 -4.94
CA LEU A 17 -22.99 -6.20 -4.10
C LEU A 17 -21.49 -6.11 -4.37
N VAL A 18 -21.08 -5.15 -5.18
CA VAL A 18 -19.67 -4.74 -5.25
C VAL A 18 -19.36 -4.09 -3.91
N GLN A 19 -18.86 -4.91 -3.00
CA GLN A 19 -18.37 -4.44 -1.71
C GLN A 19 -17.02 -3.75 -1.99
N SER A 20 -16.97 -2.45 -1.75
CA SER A 20 -15.69 -1.73 -1.74
C SER A 20 -14.78 -2.44 -0.72
N GLN A 21 -13.70 -3.00 -1.20
CA GLN A 21 -12.76 -3.72 -0.34
C GLN A 21 -11.71 -2.72 0.16
N ASP A 22 -11.62 -2.58 1.48
CA ASP A 22 -10.56 -1.78 2.10
C ASP A 22 -9.20 -2.47 1.92
N VAL A 23 -8.11 -1.69 1.95
CA VAL A 23 -6.75 -2.24 1.97
C VAL A 23 -6.52 -3.04 3.26
N ASN A 24 -6.05 -4.26 3.14
CA ASN A 24 -5.72 -5.15 4.26
C ASN A 24 -4.36 -4.75 4.89
N TRP A 25 -4.37 -3.69 5.68
CA TRP A 25 -3.16 -3.20 6.35
C TRP A 25 -2.67 -4.16 7.43
N ILE A 26 -1.38 -4.50 7.36
CA ILE A 26 -0.70 -5.37 8.34
C ILE A 26 0.55 -4.68 8.90
N THR A 27 1.20 -5.29 9.90
CA THR A 27 2.51 -4.83 10.39
C THR A 27 3.64 -5.39 9.54
N ILE A 28 4.83 -4.79 9.62
CA ILE A 28 6.01 -5.29 8.90
C ILE A 28 6.44 -6.68 9.41
N GLU A 29 6.24 -6.96 10.70
CA GLU A 29 6.49 -8.27 11.29
C GLU A 29 5.57 -9.33 10.68
N LYS A 30 4.27 -9.01 10.51
CA LYS A 30 3.32 -9.92 9.88
C LYS A 30 3.66 -10.15 8.41
N ALA A 31 4.06 -9.10 7.69
CA ALA A 31 4.54 -9.24 6.33
C ALA A 31 5.76 -10.18 6.24
N GLN A 32 6.76 -10.01 7.12
CA GLN A 32 7.94 -10.89 7.19
C GLN A 32 7.57 -12.36 7.52
N GLU A 33 6.56 -12.57 8.35
CA GLU A 33 6.04 -13.92 8.64
C GLU A 33 5.45 -14.56 7.38
N LEU A 34 4.57 -13.83 6.68
CA LEU A 34 3.89 -14.31 5.48
C LEU A 34 4.84 -14.58 4.32
N GLN A 35 5.93 -13.83 4.21
CA GLN A 35 6.99 -14.05 3.21
C GLN A 35 7.58 -15.48 3.25
N LYS A 36 7.54 -16.15 4.40
CA LYS A 36 8.11 -17.49 4.56
C LYS A 36 7.32 -18.57 3.80
N THR A 37 6.03 -18.35 3.61
CA THR A 37 5.11 -19.33 2.99
C THR A 37 4.54 -18.86 1.66
N ASN A 38 4.32 -17.57 1.50
CA ASN A 38 3.75 -16.98 0.28
C ASN A 38 4.45 -15.65 -0.04
N PRO A 39 5.61 -15.67 -0.71
CA PRO A 39 6.37 -14.46 -1.00
C PRO A 39 5.63 -13.50 -1.93
N LYS A 40 5.43 -12.25 -1.46
CA LYS A 40 4.91 -11.11 -2.23
C LYS A 40 5.78 -9.88 -2.00
N ASN A 41 5.79 -8.94 -2.94
CA ASN A 41 6.36 -7.62 -2.68
C ASN A 41 5.59 -6.93 -1.55
N ILE A 42 6.27 -6.08 -0.77
CA ILE A 42 5.63 -5.28 0.27
C ILE A 42 5.55 -3.83 -0.18
N ILE A 43 4.42 -3.20 0.09
CA ILE A 43 4.25 -1.75 0.02
C ILE A 43 4.01 -1.22 1.43
N MET A 44 4.76 -0.20 1.85
CA MET A 44 4.62 0.41 3.16
C MET A 44 4.23 1.87 3.01
N ASP A 45 3.03 2.22 3.51
CA ASP A 45 2.60 3.62 3.70
C ASP A 45 3.18 4.16 5.00
N ILE A 46 4.06 5.14 4.88
CA ILE A 46 4.70 5.82 6.00
C ILE A 46 4.06 7.18 6.20
N TYR A 47 3.34 7.33 7.30
CA TYR A 47 2.54 8.49 7.61
C TYR A 47 2.83 9.06 9.01
N THR A 48 2.22 10.19 9.34
CA THR A 48 2.12 10.73 10.70
C THR A 48 0.70 11.23 10.98
N ASP A 49 0.31 11.28 12.24
CA ASP A 49 -1.07 11.68 12.63
C ASP A 49 -1.42 13.13 12.28
N TRP A 50 -0.42 14.01 12.23
CA TRP A 50 -0.60 15.42 11.89
C TRP A 50 -0.55 15.70 10.37
N CYS A 51 -0.15 14.73 9.56
CA CYS A 51 0.09 14.90 8.11
C CYS A 51 -1.22 15.00 7.32
N GLY A 52 -1.58 16.20 6.91
CA GLY A 52 -2.77 16.45 6.08
C GLY A 52 -2.75 15.70 4.74
N PRO A 53 -1.66 15.79 3.94
CA PRO A 53 -1.55 15.04 2.70
C PRO A 53 -1.63 13.51 2.86
N CYS A 54 -1.17 12.95 4.01
CA CYS A 54 -1.31 11.53 4.29
C CYS A 54 -2.78 11.12 4.43
N LYS A 55 -3.57 11.93 5.14
CA LYS A 55 -5.02 11.71 5.29
C LYS A 55 -5.75 11.81 3.96
N LEU A 56 -5.32 12.73 3.08
CA LEU A 56 -5.87 12.83 1.73
C LEU A 56 -5.52 11.60 0.88
N MET A 57 -4.30 11.09 0.97
CA MET A 57 -3.86 9.90 0.26
C MET A 57 -4.59 8.65 0.76
N ASP A 58 -4.81 8.55 2.07
CA ASP A 58 -5.63 7.50 2.68
C ASP A 58 -7.04 7.47 2.07
N LYS A 59 -7.69 8.66 2.07
CA LYS A 59 -9.07 8.81 1.59
C LYS A 59 -9.21 8.64 0.07
N ASN A 60 -8.34 9.30 -0.70
CA ASN A 60 -8.55 9.44 -2.15
C ASN A 60 -7.83 8.36 -2.96
N THR A 61 -6.78 7.75 -2.41
CA THR A 61 -5.93 6.78 -3.13
C THR A 61 -6.13 5.38 -2.57
N PHE A 62 -5.89 5.17 -1.28
CA PHE A 62 -6.00 3.83 -0.69
C PHE A 62 -7.44 3.34 -0.50
N GLN A 63 -8.43 4.23 -0.38
CA GLN A 63 -9.86 3.89 -0.37
C GLN A 63 -10.49 3.81 -1.78
N ASN A 64 -9.72 4.06 -2.84
CA ASN A 64 -10.16 3.74 -4.20
C ASN A 64 -10.23 2.22 -4.35
N SER A 65 -11.37 1.70 -4.82
CA SER A 65 -11.65 0.25 -4.89
C SER A 65 -10.63 -0.51 -5.74
N ASP A 66 -10.23 0.07 -6.87
CA ASP A 66 -9.33 -0.59 -7.81
C ASP A 66 -7.91 -0.67 -7.24
N VAL A 67 -7.45 0.43 -6.61
CA VAL A 67 -6.17 0.45 -5.87
C VAL A 67 -6.19 -0.54 -4.72
N ALA A 68 -7.26 -0.57 -3.91
CA ALA A 68 -7.36 -1.46 -2.76
C ALA A 68 -7.36 -2.94 -3.18
N ASN A 69 -8.14 -3.29 -4.21
CA ASN A 69 -8.17 -4.65 -4.77
C ASN A 69 -6.80 -5.05 -5.29
N PHE A 70 -6.17 -4.18 -6.10
CA PHE A 70 -4.84 -4.45 -6.64
C PHE A 70 -3.78 -4.67 -5.56
N LEU A 71 -3.80 -3.85 -4.51
CA LEU A 71 -2.91 -4.00 -3.36
C LEU A 71 -3.11 -5.32 -2.64
N ASN A 72 -4.36 -5.66 -2.32
CA ASN A 72 -4.69 -6.89 -1.58
C ASN A 72 -4.30 -8.15 -2.34
N GLU A 73 -4.42 -8.14 -3.67
CA GLU A 73 -4.06 -9.27 -4.52
C GLU A 73 -2.55 -9.44 -4.66
N ASN A 74 -1.82 -8.33 -4.86
CA ASN A 74 -0.45 -8.38 -5.35
C ASN A 74 0.62 -8.06 -4.31
N PHE A 75 0.26 -7.41 -3.18
CA PHE A 75 1.21 -6.94 -2.18
C PHE A 75 0.82 -7.35 -0.77
N TYR A 76 1.77 -7.29 0.14
CA TYR A 76 1.52 -7.13 1.56
C TYR A 76 1.55 -5.63 1.87
N ALA A 77 0.38 -5.07 2.18
CA ALA A 77 0.24 -3.65 2.49
C ALA A 77 0.53 -3.40 3.97
N VAL A 78 1.56 -2.61 4.25
CA VAL A 78 1.97 -2.24 5.61
C VAL A 78 1.68 -0.77 5.85
N LYS A 79 1.09 -0.45 7.01
CA LYS A 79 0.89 0.93 7.45
C LYS A 79 1.75 1.22 8.66
N PHE A 80 2.58 2.28 8.58
CA PHE A 80 3.56 2.59 9.61
C PHE A 80 3.55 4.06 10.00
N ASN A 81 3.28 4.34 11.29
CA ASN A 81 3.38 5.70 11.82
C ASN A 81 4.85 6.04 12.08
N ALA A 82 5.39 6.95 11.29
CA ALA A 82 6.77 7.40 11.33
C ALA A 82 7.19 8.06 12.64
N GLU A 83 6.24 8.54 13.43
CA GLU A 83 6.44 9.20 14.73
C GLU A 83 5.74 8.45 15.87
N GLY A 84 5.30 7.20 15.62
CA GLY A 84 4.69 6.33 16.62
C GLY A 84 5.69 5.81 17.66
N ASN A 85 5.16 5.10 18.66
CA ASN A 85 5.97 4.53 19.77
C ASN A 85 6.01 2.99 19.75
N SER A 86 5.42 2.34 18.75
CA SER A 86 5.42 0.88 18.64
C SER A 86 6.80 0.39 18.22
N SER A 87 7.40 -0.54 18.98
CA SER A 87 8.65 -1.17 18.56
C SER A 87 8.44 -1.99 17.27
N VAL A 88 9.43 -1.97 16.39
CA VAL A 88 9.46 -2.69 15.12
C VAL A 88 10.59 -3.70 15.13
N ASN A 89 10.28 -4.98 14.95
CA ASN A 89 11.28 -6.02 14.73
C ASN A 89 11.41 -6.30 13.22
N TYR A 90 12.48 -5.77 12.65
CA TYR A 90 12.75 -5.94 11.24
C TYR A 90 14.08 -6.69 11.03
N LYS A 91 13.98 -7.87 10.40
CA LYS A 91 15.12 -8.77 10.16
C LYS A 91 15.93 -9.10 11.42
N GLY A 92 15.22 -9.32 12.54
CA GLY A 92 15.85 -9.64 13.83
C GLY A 92 16.42 -8.45 14.58
N LYS A 93 16.39 -7.24 14.01
CA LYS A 93 16.80 -6.02 14.69
C LYS A 93 15.58 -5.25 15.20
N LEU A 94 15.64 -4.87 16.47
CA LEU A 94 14.60 -4.06 17.10
C LEU A 94 14.87 -2.56 16.84
N TYR A 95 13.84 -1.88 16.39
CA TYR A 95 13.81 -0.43 16.23
C TYR A 95 12.71 0.12 17.13
N ASP A 96 12.98 1.24 17.79
CA ASP A 96 12.08 1.93 18.69
C ASP A 96 12.06 3.44 18.41
N ASN A 97 11.30 4.17 19.19
CA ASN A 97 11.28 5.63 19.18
C ASN A 97 11.54 6.19 20.59
N PRO A 98 12.82 6.19 21.07
CA PRO A 98 13.14 6.62 22.42
C PRO A 98 12.86 8.11 22.68
N GLY A 99 12.72 8.91 21.64
CA GLY A 99 12.35 10.32 21.72
C GLY A 99 10.84 10.59 21.71
N PHE A 100 9.99 9.55 21.66
CA PHE A 100 8.55 9.70 21.63
C PHE A 100 8.02 10.37 22.91
N LYS A 101 7.17 11.38 22.74
CA LYS A 101 6.53 12.10 23.84
C LYS A 101 5.02 11.86 23.80
N LYS A 102 4.50 11.13 24.79
CA LYS A 102 3.06 10.87 24.93
C LYS A 102 2.29 12.17 25.17
N GLY A 103 1.14 12.31 24.51
CA GLY A 103 0.26 13.48 24.69
C GLY A 103 0.69 14.73 23.89
N THR A 104 1.72 14.64 23.07
CA THR A 104 2.10 15.72 22.16
C THR A 104 1.07 15.84 21.05
N SER A 105 0.46 17.02 20.87
CA SER A 105 -0.32 17.35 19.69
C SER A 105 0.61 17.86 18.59
N GLY A 106 0.55 17.25 17.38
CA GLY A 106 1.39 17.62 16.25
C GLY A 106 2.62 16.73 16.10
N ARG A 107 3.78 17.33 15.79
CA ARG A 107 5.01 16.58 15.48
C ARG A 107 5.62 15.92 16.71
N ASN A 108 6.11 14.69 16.52
CA ASN A 108 6.83 13.94 17.53
C ASN A 108 8.24 13.55 17.00
N SER A 109 9.00 12.81 17.79
CA SER A 109 10.28 12.29 17.36
C SER A 109 10.09 11.28 16.23
N SER A 110 10.96 11.34 15.21
CA SER A 110 10.98 10.33 14.16
C SER A 110 11.46 8.99 14.70
N HIS A 111 10.75 7.93 14.36
CA HIS A 111 11.06 6.55 14.73
C HIS A 111 12.40 6.10 14.11
N ASN A 112 13.17 5.29 14.83
CA ASN A 112 14.47 4.78 14.33
C ASN A 112 14.31 3.94 13.04
N PHE A 113 13.18 3.25 12.86
CA PHE A 113 12.90 2.51 11.62
C PHE A 113 12.64 3.44 10.44
N THR A 114 11.94 4.58 10.64
CA THR A 114 11.78 5.63 9.62
C THR A 114 13.13 6.15 9.13
N ARG A 115 14.05 6.41 10.07
CA ARG A 115 15.42 6.86 9.74
C ARG A 115 16.21 5.79 8.99
N TYR A 116 16.09 4.53 9.40
CA TYR A 116 16.71 3.39 8.70
C TYR A 116 16.26 3.30 7.25
N LEU A 117 14.96 3.56 6.97
CA LEU A 117 14.40 3.56 5.62
C LEU A 117 14.76 4.82 4.81
N GLY A 118 15.46 5.80 5.38
CA GLY A 118 15.83 7.03 4.70
C GLY A 118 14.65 7.96 4.42
N VAL A 119 13.59 7.91 5.24
CA VAL A 119 12.38 8.71 5.04
C VAL A 119 12.45 9.98 5.86
N TYR A 120 12.31 11.13 5.18
CA TYR A 120 12.42 12.46 5.78
C TYR A 120 11.21 13.36 5.50
N GLY A 121 10.23 12.89 4.75
CA GLY A 121 8.99 13.60 4.40
C GLY A 121 7.77 12.68 4.40
N TYR A 122 6.56 13.25 4.45
CA TYR A 122 5.32 12.48 4.49
C TYR A 122 4.24 13.08 3.60
N PRO A 123 3.39 12.22 2.95
CA PRO A 123 3.49 10.75 2.95
C PRO A 123 4.72 10.24 2.20
N THR A 124 5.18 9.05 2.54
CA THR A 124 6.18 8.32 1.74
C THR A 124 5.76 6.87 1.62
N ILE A 125 5.77 6.33 0.41
CA ILE A 125 5.62 4.90 0.15
C ILE A 125 7.01 4.30 0.02
N VAL A 126 7.24 3.17 0.71
CA VAL A 126 8.45 2.36 0.52
C VAL A 126 8.06 1.00 -0.03
N PHE A 127 8.65 0.63 -1.17
CA PHE A 127 8.53 -0.70 -1.73
C PHE A 127 9.65 -1.61 -1.24
N PHE A 128 9.31 -2.88 -1.00
CA PHE A 128 10.27 -3.91 -0.61
C PHE A 128 10.14 -5.11 -1.54
N ASP A 129 11.26 -5.79 -1.79
CA ASP A 129 11.28 -7.04 -2.53
C ASP A 129 10.71 -8.21 -1.71
N VAL A 130 10.62 -9.38 -2.34
CA VAL A 130 10.13 -10.62 -1.71
C VAL A 130 11.05 -11.12 -0.58
N ASN A 131 12.28 -10.62 -0.46
CA ASN A 131 13.21 -10.89 0.63
C ASN A 131 13.14 -9.83 1.73
N THR A 132 12.11 -8.97 1.66
CA THR A 132 11.92 -7.83 2.57
C THR A 132 13.05 -6.79 2.54
N ASN A 133 13.81 -6.66 1.45
CA ASN A 133 14.77 -5.58 1.31
C ASN A 133 14.05 -4.32 0.80
N PRO A 134 14.27 -3.15 1.39
CA PRO A 134 13.73 -1.90 0.87
C PRO A 134 14.37 -1.60 -0.49
N ILE A 135 13.55 -1.21 -1.48
CA ILE A 135 13.98 -0.92 -2.84
C ILE A 135 14.11 0.59 -3.03
N ALA A 136 13.01 1.32 -2.81
CA ALA A 136 12.97 2.76 -3.03
C ALA A 136 11.88 3.44 -2.18
N PRO A 137 12.17 4.61 -1.57
CA PRO A 137 11.17 5.52 -1.04
C PRO A 137 10.63 6.43 -2.15
N ILE A 138 9.32 6.61 -2.18
CA ILE A 138 8.62 7.54 -3.07
C ILE A 138 7.87 8.53 -2.20
N THR A 139 8.38 9.74 -2.10
CA THR A 139 7.84 10.78 -1.23
C THR A 139 6.85 11.66 -1.97
N GLY A 140 5.74 11.96 -1.32
CA GLY A 140 4.69 12.84 -1.79
C GLY A 140 3.34 12.15 -1.93
N TYR A 141 2.30 12.97 -2.03
CA TYR A 141 0.94 12.52 -2.32
C TYR A 141 0.87 11.94 -3.74
N LEU A 142 0.29 10.76 -3.88
CA LEU A 142 0.03 10.11 -5.17
C LEU A 142 -1.48 9.93 -5.35
N THR A 143 -2.00 10.30 -6.52
CA THR A 143 -3.37 9.96 -6.94
C THR A 143 -3.48 8.47 -7.28
N PRO A 144 -4.72 7.90 -7.43
CA PRO A 144 -4.88 6.51 -7.89
C PRO A 144 -4.10 6.19 -9.17
N THR A 145 -4.20 7.04 -10.18
CA THR A 145 -3.46 6.86 -11.45
C THR A 145 -1.93 6.95 -11.27
N GLN A 146 -1.46 7.80 -10.37
CA GLN A 146 -0.02 7.91 -10.13
C GLN A 146 0.55 6.73 -9.36
N ILE A 147 -0.16 6.24 -8.33
CA ILE A 147 0.29 5.07 -7.58
C ILE A 147 0.27 3.81 -8.43
N GLU A 148 -0.70 3.67 -9.33
CA GLU A 148 -0.85 2.55 -10.25
C GLU A 148 0.44 2.29 -11.05
N ILE A 149 1.08 3.35 -11.55
CA ILE A 149 2.35 3.26 -12.30
C ILE A 149 3.40 2.54 -11.45
N TYR A 150 3.56 2.93 -10.19
CA TYR A 150 4.52 2.30 -9.27
C TYR A 150 4.08 0.88 -8.89
N LEU A 151 2.79 0.65 -8.65
CA LEU A 151 2.28 -0.68 -8.31
C LEU A 151 2.65 -1.69 -9.40
N ASN A 152 2.43 -1.35 -10.68
CA ASN A 152 2.78 -2.22 -11.80
C ASN A 152 4.30 -2.34 -11.98
N LEU A 153 5.05 -1.23 -11.83
CA LEU A 153 6.51 -1.23 -11.89
C LEU A 153 7.12 -2.24 -10.91
N PHE A 154 6.63 -2.27 -9.67
CA PHE A 154 7.17 -3.15 -8.63
C PHE A 154 6.58 -4.55 -8.68
N ARG A 155 5.28 -4.73 -8.98
CA ARG A 155 4.68 -6.06 -9.18
C ARG A 155 5.41 -6.85 -10.25
N ASP A 156 5.66 -6.24 -11.40
CA ASP A 156 6.23 -6.89 -12.57
C ASP A 156 7.77 -6.89 -12.56
N LYS A 157 8.38 -6.40 -11.47
CA LYS A 157 9.83 -6.26 -11.29
C LYS A 157 10.52 -5.42 -12.37
N LYS A 158 9.79 -4.61 -13.13
CA LYS A 158 10.33 -3.72 -14.16
C LYS A 158 11.30 -2.68 -13.59
N TYR A 159 11.22 -2.38 -12.30
CA TYR A 159 12.21 -1.54 -11.60
C TYR A 159 13.65 -2.05 -11.75
N LEU A 160 13.85 -3.35 -12.01
CA LEU A 160 15.18 -3.93 -12.25
C LEU A 160 15.79 -3.47 -13.59
N GLU A 161 14.95 -3.03 -14.52
CA GLU A 161 15.34 -2.54 -15.85
C GLU A 161 15.62 -1.03 -15.85
N ILE A 162 15.08 -0.29 -14.87
CA ILE A 162 15.28 1.16 -14.71
C ILE A 162 16.68 1.43 -14.17
N LYS A 163 17.56 1.98 -15.02
CA LYS A 163 18.96 2.30 -14.67
C LYS A 163 19.22 3.81 -14.65
N SER A 164 18.33 4.58 -15.27
CA SER A 164 18.45 6.03 -15.38
C SER A 164 17.09 6.71 -15.23
N GLN A 165 17.13 8.05 -15.11
CA GLN A 165 15.91 8.86 -15.12
C GLN A 165 15.22 8.82 -16.48
N GLU A 166 15.97 8.65 -17.56
CA GLU A 166 15.47 8.50 -18.92
C GLU A 166 14.67 7.20 -19.07
N ASP A 167 15.18 6.07 -18.55
CA ASP A 167 14.45 4.79 -18.55
C ASP A 167 13.11 4.92 -17.81
N PHE A 168 13.11 5.61 -16.67
CA PHE A 168 11.89 5.83 -15.91
C PHE A 168 10.89 6.72 -16.67
N LYS A 169 11.36 7.80 -17.29
CA LYS A 169 10.51 8.66 -18.13
C LYS A 169 9.92 7.89 -19.32
N LYS A 170 10.74 7.07 -19.98
CA LYS A 170 10.28 6.19 -21.04
C LYS A 170 9.21 5.23 -20.56
N PHE A 171 9.45 4.54 -19.44
CA PHE A 171 8.47 3.65 -18.83
C PHE A 171 7.14 4.35 -18.57
N ILE A 172 7.15 5.57 -17.99
CA ILE A 172 5.92 6.35 -17.74
C ILE A 172 5.22 6.72 -19.04
N SER A 173 5.98 7.12 -20.08
CA SER A 173 5.39 7.55 -21.36
C SER A 173 4.75 6.42 -22.15
N GLU A 174 5.19 5.18 -21.93
CA GLU A 174 4.68 3.97 -22.57
C GLU A 174 3.64 3.24 -21.69
N TYR A 175 3.39 3.74 -20.47
CA TYR A 175 2.49 3.08 -19.54
C TYR A 175 1.03 3.34 -19.92
N GLU A 176 0.29 2.25 -20.11
CA GLU A 176 -1.17 2.26 -20.27
C GLU A 176 -1.82 1.83 -18.95
N SER A 177 -2.78 2.63 -18.47
CA SER A 177 -3.53 2.33 -17.22
C SER A 177 -4.29 1.01 -17.36
N VAL A 178 -4.28 0.22 -16.28
CA VAL A 178 -4.97 -1.07 -16.17
C VAL A 178 -5.97 -1.12 -15.01
N LEU A 179 -6.07 -0.04 -14.20
CA LEU A 179 -7.05 0.13 -13.13
C LEU A 179 -8.26 0.94 -13.58
#